data_ce64855d803ccf1d0a0ff6245711b94c
#
_entry.id   ce64855d803ccf1d0a0ff6245711b94c
#
_cell.length_a   1.000
_cell.length_b   1.000
_cell.length_c   1.000
_cell.angle_alpha   90.00
_cell.angle_beta   90.00
_cell.angle_gamma   90.00
#
_symmetry.space_group_name_H-M   'P 1'
#
loop_
_entity.id
_entity.type
_entity.pdbx_description
1 polymer ?
#
loop_
_entity_poly.entity_id
_entity_poly.type
_entity_poly.pdbx_seq_one_letter_code
_entity_poly.pdbx_strand_id
1 'polypeptide(L)'
;MNQEEKIRQIDQTVIDYYSKKAVSDSLVESILYSVQAGGKRIRPLLLLELVEAFGLPLQSAHFQVASALEMIHTGSLIHDDLPAMDDDDYRRGRLTNHKKFGEAMAILAGDSLFLDPYGLIAVAELPSRVKVNLIMELSQAAGTFGMVGGQALDMEGEGCQLDLKELQTIHAHKTGKLLAFPFVAAGLLVQVDKGVQAKLRQIGELIGLAFQVRDDILDVTASFEELGKTPQKDLVAAKSTYPALLGLEKAKETLDQVLDQAQNLLKEIAKNRPFSGESLTKIIESLRLYD
;
A
#
# COMPACT_ATOMS: atom_id res chain seq x y z
N MET A 1 14.46 16.36 -0.46
CA MET A 1 14.79 15.24 0.44
C MET A 1 15.05 13.99 -0.39
N ASN A 2 16.05 13.16 -0.03
CA ASN A 2 16.20 11.85 -0.65
C ASN A 2 15.19 10.83 -0.08
N GLN A 3 15.09 9.64 -0.69
CA GLN A 3 14.11 8.64 -0.27
C GLN A 3 14.33 8.13 1.17
N GLU A 4 15.57 7.94 1.59
CA GLU A 4 15.88 7.51 2.95
C GLU A 4 15.47 8.55 4.01
N GLU A 5 15.64 9.84 3.71
CA GLU A 5 15.19 10.93 4.59
C GLU A 5 13.67 10.95 4.70
N LYS A 6 12.96 10.74 3.59
CA LYS A 6 11.49 10.63 3.58
C LYS A 6 11.02 9.46 4.43
N ILE A 7 11.64 8.28 4.28
CA ILE A 7 11.29 7.09 5.07
C ILE A 7 11.52 7.36 6.56
N ARG A 8 12.68 7.91 6.94
CA ARG A 8 12.94 8.28 8.34
C ARG A 8 11.90 9.25 8.89
N GLN A 9 11.50 10.24 8.10
CA GLN A 9 10.49 11.21 8.55
C GLN A 9 9.09 10.60 8.66
N ILE A 10 8.72 9.65 7.78
CA ILE A 10 7.48 8.88 7.90
C ILE A 10 7.47 8.09 9.22
N ASP A 11 8.52 7.30 9.46
CA ASP A 11 8.62 6.48 10.67
C ASP A 11 8.64 7.36 11.94
N GLN A 12 9.38 8.48 11.91
CA GLN A 12 9.42 9.43 13.02
C GLN A 12 8.05 10.06 13.30
N THR A 13 7.27 10.36 12.26
CA THR A 13 5.90 10.92 12.43
C THR A 13 4.99 9.93 13.17
N VAL A 14 5.11 8.62 12.90
CA VAL A 14 4.36 7.59 13.64
C VAL A 14 4.85 7.49 15.09
N ILE A 15 6.18 7.47 15.29
CA ILE A 15 6.77 7.42 16.63
C ILE A 15 6.32 8.63 17.46
N ASP A 16 6.36 9.84 16.89
CA ASP A 16 5.95 11.07 17.57
C ASP A 16 4.46 11.06 17.91
N TYR A 17 3.62 10.46 17.07
CA TYR A 17 2.20 10.28 17.37
C TYR A 17 1.99 9.45 18.64
N TYR A 18 2.71 8.33 18.78
CA TYR A 18 2.62 7.42 19.93
C TYR A 18 3.50 7.83 21.11
N SER A 19 4.35 8.85 21.00
CA SER A 19 5.15 9.39 22.13
C SER A 19 4.32 10.12 23.17
N LYS A 20 3.06 10.45 22.87
CA LYS A 20 2.10 11.02 23.80
C LYS A 20 1.78 9.98 24.89
N LYS A 21 1.45 10.45 26.12
CA LYS A 21 1.07 9.54 27.20
C LYS A 21 -0.12 8.67 26.77
N ALA A 22 0.13 7.37 26.64
CA ALA A 22 -0.86 6.37 26.28
C ALA A 22 -1.58 5.81 27.51
N VAL A 23 -2.71 5.16 27.29
CA VAL A 23 -3.43 4.41 28.34
C VAL A 23 -2.69 3.11 28.68
N SER A 24 -2.00 2.52 27.70
CA SER A 24 -1.25 1.27 27.84
C SER A 24 0.10 1.36 27.12
N ASP A 25 1.19 1.33 27.88
CA ASP A 25 2.55 1.33 27.35
C ASP A 25 2.85 0.05 26.56
N SER A 26 2.33 -1.10 26.99
CA SER A 26 2.51 -2.39 26.30
C SER A 26 1.81 -2.42 24.93
N LEU A 27 0.67 -1.74 24.77
CA LEU A 27 0.02 -1.59 23.48
C LEU A 27 0.88 -0.75 22.52
N VAL A 28 1.41 0.36 23.01
CA VAL A 28 2.30 1.22 22.22
C VAL A 28 3.59 0.48 21.82
N GLU A 29 4.17 -0.31 22.74
CA GLU A 29 5.33 -1.16 22.44
C GLU A 29 5.01 -2.15 21.32
N SER A 30 3.85 -2.82 21.37
CA SER A 30 3.39 -3.76 20.35
C SER A 30 3.20 -3.08 18.98
N ILE A 31 2.57 -1.90 18.96
CA ILE A 31 2.39 -1.11 17.74
C ILE A 31 3.75 -0.73 17.12
N LEU A 32 4.62 -0.10 17.91
CA LEU A 32 5.91 0.38 17.44
C LEU A 32 6.85 -0.76 17.03
N TYR A 33 6.74 -1.93 17.64
CA TYR A 33 7.49 -3.12 17.22
C TYR A 33 7.23 -3.47 15.75
N SER A 34 5.97 -3.44 15.30
CA SER A 34 5.62 -3.72 13.90
C SER A 34 5.92 -2.56 12.97
N VAL A 35 5.68 -1.31 13.39
CA VAL A 35 6.02 -0.12 12.61
C VAL A 35 7.54 -0.06 12.34
N GLN A 36 8.37 -0.34 13.34
CA GLN A 36 9.83 -0.31 13.24
C GLN A 36 10.45 -1.59 12.66
N ALA A 37 9.64 -2.56 12.23
CA ALA A 37 10.14 -3.77 11.57
C ALA A 37 10.75 -3.50 10.18
N GLY A 38 10.75 -2.27 9.71
CA GLY A 38 11.27 -1.87 8.41
C GLY A 38 10.24 -2.05 7.29
N GLY A 39 10.73 -2.08 6.06
CA GLY A 39 9.93 -2.21 4.83
C GLY A 39 10.26 -1.11 3.82
N LYS A 40 9.85 -1.32 2.57
CA LYS A 40 10.17 -0.42 1.45
C LYS A 40 9.41 0.91 1.49
N ARG A 41 8.37 1.04 2.31
CA ARG A 41 7.51 2.25 2.44
C ARG A 41 7.03 2.79 1.08
N ILE A 42 6.72 1.90 0.13
CA ILE A 42 6.38 2.30 -1.26
C ILE A 42 5.14 3.20 -1.28
N ARG A 43 4.09 2.84 -0.54
CA ARG A 43 2.83 3.59 -0.51
C ARG A 43 3.00 5.04 -0.05
N PRO A 44 3.58 5.30 1.14
CA PRO A 44 3.81 6.68 1.58
C PRO A 44 4.84 7.42 0.72
N LEU A 45 5.86 6.74 0.18
CA LEU A 45 6.81 7.35 -0.75
C LEU A 45 6.13 7.83 -2.03
N LEU A 46 5.26 7.04 -2.64
CA LEU A 46 4.50 7.43 -3.83
C LEU A 46 3.71 8.73 -3.59
N LEU A 47 3.09 8.88 -2.40
CA LEU A 47 2.37 10.09 -2.04
C LEU A 47 3.31 11.30 -2.01
N LEU A 48 4.45 11.20 -1.31
CA LEU A 48 5.38 12.31 -1.16
C LEU A 48 6.05 12.68 -2.50
N GLU A 49 6.44 11.69 -3.31
CA GLU A 49 6.99 11.92 -4.66
C GLU A 49 5.99 12.61 -5.58
N LEU A 50 4.70 12.26 -5.49
CA LEU A 50 3.64 12.92 -6.24
C LEU A 50 3.46 14.40 -5.82
N VAL A 51 3.47 14.69 -4.53
CA VAL A 51 3.38 16.07 -4.03
C VAL A 51 4.54 16.92 -4.55
N GLU A 52 5.78 16.40 -4.48
CA GLU A 52 6.96 17.09 -5.04
C GLU A 52 6.92 17.19 -6.57
N ALA A 53 6.40 16.17 -7.27
CA ALA A 53 6.25 16.20 -8.73
C ALA A 53 5.35 17.34 -9.20
N PHE A 54 4.34 17.72 -8.41
CA PHE A 54 3.50 18.89 -8.63
C PHE A 54 4.14 20.22 -8.18
N GLY A 55 5.40 20.21 -7.74
CA GLY A 55 6.17 21.40 -7.38
C GLY A 55 5.89 21.93 -5.97
N LEU A 56 5.20 21.17 -5.11
CA LEU A 56 5.00 21.60 -3.73
C LEU A 56 6.13 21.09 -2.82
N PRO A 57 6.69 21.96 -1.96
CA PRO A 57 7.62 21.53 -0.92
C PRO A 57 6.90 20.64 0.11
N LEU A 58 7.58 19.58 0.56
CA LEU A 58 7.03 18.70 1.60
C LEU A 58 6.92 19.45 2.93
N GLN A 59 5.80 19.25 3.60
CA GLN A 59 5.45 19.83 4.90
C GLN A 59 5.02 18.72 5.86
N SER A 60 4.98 19.00 7.16
CA SER A 60 4.54 18.07 8.20
C SER A 60 3.19 17.42 7.87
N ALA A 61 2.24 18.17 7.35
CA ALA A 61 0.92 17.64 6.97
C ALA A 61 1.00 16.53 5.90
N HIS A 62 1.93 16.62 4.94
CA HIS A 62 2.12 15.59 3.92
C HIS A 62 2.67 14.30 4.54
N PHE A 63 3.61 14.41 5.48
CA PHE A 63 4.12 13.27 6.24
C PHE A 63 3.05 12.66 7.13
N GLN A 64 2.17 13.45 7.76
CA GLN A 64 1.05 12.93 8.55
C GLN A 64 0.10 12.08 7.69
N VAL A 65 -0.25 12.52 6.48
CA VAL A 65 -1.09 11.75 5.56
C VAL A 65 -0.38 10.49 5.05
N ALA A 66 0.90 10.60 4.71
CA ALA A 66 1.73 9.47 4.28
C ALA A 66 1.88 8.42 5.39
N SER A 67 2.12 8.87 6.63
CA SER A 67 2.22 8.01 7.81
C SER A 67 0.90 7.35 8.17
N ALA A 68 -0.23 8.06 8.05
CA ALA A 68 -1.56 7.50 8.25
C ALA A 68 -1.83 6.30 7.32
N LEU A 69 -1.42 6.42 6.05
CA LEU A 69 -1.52 5.31 5.09
C LEU A 69 -0.66 4.10 5.51
N GLU A 70 0.59 4.34 5.93
CA GLU A 70 1.49 3.27 6.35
C GLU A 70 1.04 2.61 7.67
N MET A 71 0.41 3.36 8.57
CA MET A 71 -0.20 2.82 9.79
C MET A 71 -1.28 1.79 9.43
N ILE A 72 -2.22 2.14 8.54
CA ILE A 72 -3.25 1.20 8.07
C ILE A 72 -2.62 -0.03 7.43
N HIS A 73 -1.63 0.15 6.56
CA HIS A 73 -0.94 -0.98 5.95
C HIS A 73 -0.23 -1.87 6.98
N THR A 74 0.40 -1.28 8.00
CA THR A 74 1.03 -2.05 9.08
C THR A 74 0.00 -2.80 9.91
N GLY A 75 -1.14 -2.17 10.22
CA GLY A 75 -2.27 -2.82 10.91
C GLY A 75 -2.79 -4.03 10.15
N SER A 76 -2.95 -3.90 8.81
CA SER A 76 -3.39 -5.03 8.00
C SER A 76 -2.41 -6.21 8.06
N LEU A 77 -1.10 -5.93 8.00
CA LEU A 77 -0.09 -6.99 8.11
C LEU A 77 -0.08 -7.68 9.48
N ILE A 78 -0.35 -6.94 10.58
CA ILE A 78 -0.48 -7.56 11.91
C ILE A 78 -1.68 -8.51 11.95
N HIS A 79 -2.80 -8.12 11.35
CA HIS A 79 -4.00 -8.98 11.31
C HIS A 79 -3.85 -10.15 10.35
N ASP A 80 -3.22 -9.94 9.17
CA ASP A 80 -2.95 -11.02 8.22
C ASP A 80 -2.07 -12.13 8.84
N ASP A 81 -1.12 -11.76 9.71
CA ASP A 81 -0.23 -12.72 10.39
C ASP A 81 -0.92 -13.58 11.47
N LEU A 82 -2.14 -13.24 11.93
CA LEU A 82 -2.82 -13.96 13.01
C LEU A 82 -3.12 -15.42 12.66
N PRO A 83 -3.23 -16.33 13.67
CA PRO A 83 -3.55 -17.74 13.43
C PRO A 83 -4.88 -18.01 12.71
N ALA A 84 -5.83 -17.07 12.80
CA ALA A 84 -7.11 -17.14 12.08
C ALA A 84 -7.03 -16.66 10.62
N MET A 85 -5.87 -16.22 10.17
CA MET A 85 -5.57 -15.69 8.84
C MET A 85 -4.44 -16.50 8.21
N ASP A 86 -3.27 -15.90 7.94
CA ASP A 86 -2.14 -16.57 7.27
C ASP A 86 -1.30 -17.44 8.22
N ASP A 87 -1.46 -17.31 9.56
CA ASP A 87 -0.70 -17.99 10.62
C ASP A 87 0.83 -17.94 10.41
N ASP A 88 1.35 -16.76 10.08
CA ASP A 88 2.76 -16.57 9.82
C ASP A 88 3.54 -16.32 11.13
N ASP A 89 4.63 -17.07 11.35
CA ASP A 89 5.51 -16.91 12.52
C ASP A 89 6.49 -15.75 12.38
N TYR A 90 6.88 -15.42 11.14
CA TYR A 90 7.91 -14.43 10.85
C TYR A 90 7.49 -13.47 9.74
N ARG A 91 7.77 -12.18 9.95
CA ARG A 91 7.63 -11.12 8.95
C ARG A 91 8.85 -10.22 8.96
N ARG A 92 9.43 -9.96 7.79
CA ARG A 92 10.65 -9.13 7.63
C ARG A 92 11.81 -9.59 8.54
N GLY A 93 11.97 -10.91 8.70
CA GLY A 93 13.04 -11.51 9.51
C GLY A 93 12.86 -11.41 11.02
N ARG A 94 11.68 -10.97 11.51
CA ARG A 94 11.34 -10.87 12.94
C ARG A 94 10.09 -11.69 13.23
N LEU A 95 9.92 -12.11 14.48
CA LEU A 95 8.66 -12.73 14.92
C LEU A 95 7.49 -11.79 14.62
N THR A 96 6.37 -12.37 14.17
CA THR A 96 5.13 -11.61 13.99
C THR A 96 4.60 -11.08 15.31
N ASN A 97 3.72 -10.10 15.24
CA ASN A 97 3.24 -9.40 16.44
C ASN A 97 2.58 -10.36 17.43
N HIS A 98 1.71 -11.27 16.94
CA HIS A 98 1.03 -12.24 17.80
C HIS A 98 1.98 -13.27 18.44
N LYS A 99 3.07 -13.65 17.76
CA LYS A 99 4.09 -14.53 18.35
C LYS A 99 4.92 -13.83 19.43
N LYS A 100 5.10 -12.51 19.33
CA LYS A 100 5.87 -11.71 20.28
C LYS A 100 5.07 -11.26 21.47
N PHE A 101 3.83 -10.82 21.27
CA PHE A 101 3.00 -10.15 22.30
C PHE A 101 1.70 -10.90 22.63
N GLY A 102 1.39 -11.98 21.92
CA GLY A 102 0.14 -12.73 22.02
C GLY A 102 -0.95 -12.18 21.10
N GLU A 103 -1.93 -13.05 20.77
CA GLU A 103 -2.99 -12.75 19.79
C GLU A 103 -3.84 -11.55 20.19
N ALA A 104 -4.29 -11.47 21.46
CA ALA A 104 -5.13 -10.36 21.94
C ALA A 104 -4.43 -9.01 21.76
N MET A 105 -3.13 -8.92 22.08
CA MET A 105 -2.38 -7.69 21.92
C MET A 105 -2.16 -7.34 20.45
N ALA A 106 -1.94 -8.33 19.59
CA ALA A 106 -1.81 -8.13 18.15
C ALA A 106 -3.11 -7.61 17.52
N ILE A 107 -4.27 -8.16 17.92
CA ILE A 107 -5.59 -7.65 17.50
C ILE A 107 -5.74 -6.18 17.89
N LEU A 108 -5.50 -5.83 19.15
CA LEU A 108 -5.62 -4.44 19.62
C LEU A 108 -4.62 -3.48 18.97
N ALA A 109 -3.41 -3.95 18.66
CA ALA A 109 -2.41 -3.17 17.92
C ALA A 109 -2.87 -2.87 16.49
N GLY A 110 -3.42 -3.86 15.80
CA GLY A 110 -4.01 -3.70 14.48
C GLY A 110 -5.22 -2.75 14.49
N ASP A 111 -6.14 -2.92 15.46
CA ASP A 111 -7.29 -2.03 15.64
C ASP A 111 -6.87 -0.57 15.84
N SER A 112 -5.85 -0.33 16.68
CA SER A 112 -5.30 1.01 16.89
C SER A 112 -4.75 1.59 15.59
N LEU A 113 -3.99 0.81 14.83
CA LEU A 113 -3.43 1.21 13.54
C LEU A 113 -4.49 1.42 12.44
N PHE A 114 -5.70 0.90 12.59
CA PHE A 114 -6.83 1.22 11.72
C PHE A 114 -7.59 2.48 12.16
N LEU A 115 -7.65 2.81 13.46
CA LEU A 115 -8.43 3.93 13.98
C LEU A 115 -7.63 5.22 14.08
N ASP A 116 -6.42 5.18 14.63
CA ASP A 116 -5.56 6.34 14.90
C ASP A 116 -5.18 7.17 13.65
N PRO A 117 -5.00 6.56 12.45
CA PRO A 117 -4.68 7.29 11.21
C PRO A 117 -5.65 8.43 10.88
N TYR A 118 -6.93 8.24 11.16
CA TYR A 118 -7.94 9.29 10.92
C TYR A 118 -7.75 10.48 11.85
N GLY A 119 -7.36 10.22 13.12
CA GLY A 119 -6.98 11.26 14.07
C GLY A 119 -5.74 12.03 13.63
N LEU A 120 -4.74 11.33 13.09
CA LEU A 120 -3.51 11.94 12.58
C LEU A 120 -3.79 12.88 11.39
N ILE A 121 -4.67 12.50 10.47
CA ILE A 121 -5.11 13.37 9.35
C ILE A 121 -5.96 14.55 9.88
N ALA A 122 -6.83 14.32 10.86
CA ALA A 122 -7.74 15.34 11.37
C ALA A 122 -7.01 16.51 12.02
N VAL A 123 -5.85 16.25 12.67
CA VAL A 123 -5.02 17.31 13.30
C VAL A 123 -4.00 17.95 12.37
N ALA A 124 -3.85 17.47 11.12
CA ALA A 124 -2.91 18.01 10.16
C ALA A 124 -3.27 19.49 9.80
N GLU A 125 -2.25 20.29 9.54
CA GLU A 125 -2.41 21.69 9.11
C GLU A 125 -2.81 21.75 7.63
N LEU A 126 -4.06 21.37 7.36
CA LEU A 126 -4.68 21.32 6.03
C LEU A 126 -6.07 21.98 6.09
N PRO A 127 -6.59 22.51 4.97
CA PRO A 127 -7.97 22.98 4.89
C PRO A 127 -8.96 21.89 5.31
N SER A 128 -9.99 22.23 6.08
CA SER A 128 -10.96 21.25 6.60
C SER A 128 -11.58 20.37 5.51
N ARG A 129 -11.88 20.95 4.34
CA ARG A 129 -12.41 20.20 3.19
C ARG A 129 -11.42 19.15 2.67
N VAL A 130 -10.12 19.47 2.65
CA VAL A 130 -9.07 18.54 2.23
C VAL A 130 -8.98 17.38 3.22
N LYS A 131 -8.97 17.68 4.53
CA LYS A 131 -8.95 16.66 5.59
C LYS A 131 -10.14 15.69 5.50
N VAL A 132 -11.35 16.23 5.35
CA VAL A 132 -12.57 15.41 5.22
C VAL A 132 -12.49 14.50 3.99
N ASN A 133 -12.05 15.03 2.84
CA ASN A 133 -11.90 14.23 1.63
C ASN A 133 -10.82 13.15 1.79
N LEU A 134 -9.68 13.46 2.41
CA LEU A 134 -8.61 12.46 2.68
C LEU A 134 -9.10 11.34 3.60
N ILE A 135 -9.82 11.69 4.68
CA ILE A 135 -10.41 10.70 5.61
C ILE A 135 -11.42 9.82 4.88
N MET A 136 -12.31 10.40 4.06
CA MET A 136 -13.29 9.66 3.27
C MET A 136 -12.61 8.69 2.29
N GLU A 137 -11.64 9.17 1.52
CA GLU A 137 -10.93 8.34 0.53
C GLU A 137 -10.11 7.22 1.22
N LEU A 138 -9.46 7.51 2.36
CA LEU A 138 -8.73 6.50 3.11
C LEU A 138 -9.66 5.44 3.70
N SER A 139 -10.81 5.85 4.24
CA SER A 139 -11.84 4.94 4.75
C SER A 139 -12.38 4.02 3.65
N GLN A 140 -12.63 4.56 2.44
CA GLN A 140 -13.07 3.76 1.30
C GLN A 140 -11.98 2.80 0.81
N ALA A 141 -10.71 3.24 0.81
CA ALA A 141 -9.59 2.42 0.37
C ALA A 141 -9.26 1.28 1.35
N ALA A 142 -9.41 1.51 2.65
CA ALA A 142 -9.05 0.56 3.70
C ALA A 142 -10.22 -0.35 4.13
N GLY A 143 -11.44 0.17 4.15
CA GLY A 143 -12.61 -0.48 4.74
C GLY A 143 -13.29 -1.53 3.87
N THR A 144 -14.59 -1.73 4.10
CA THR A 144 -15.43 -2.76 3.44
C THR A 144 -15.45 -2.64 1.90
N PHE A 145 -15.34 -1.41 1.37
CA PHE A 145 -15.32 -1.15 -0.08
C PHE A 145 -13.90 -1.15 -0.68
N GLY A 146 -12.90 -1.52 0.10
CA GLY A 146 -11.50 -1.55 -0.26
C GLY A 146 -10.79 -2.78 0.29
N MET A 147 -9.69 -2.56 1.00
CA MET A 147 -8.76 -3.61 1.46
C MET A 147 -9.44 -4.69 2.30
N VAL A 148 -10.24 -4.33 3.31
CA VAL A 148 -10.94 -5.30 4.17
C VAL A 148 -11.92 -6.14 3.37
N GLY A 149 -12.71 -5.52 2.47
CA GLY A 149 -13.61 -6.27 1.58
C GLY A 149 -12.86 -7.17 0.61
N GLY A 150 -11.72 -6.71 0.09
CA GLY A 150 -10.84 -7.52 -0.76
C GLY A 150 -10.22 -8.70 -0.02
N GLN A 151 -9.84 -8.53 1.26
CA GLN A 151 -9.37 -9.63 2.11
C GLN A 151 -10.48 -10.67 2.37
N ALA A 152 -11.72 -10.23 2.59
CA ALA A 152 -12.85 -11.14 2.73
C ALA A 152 -13.06 -11.98 1.47
N LEU A 153 -13.02 -11.34 0.28
CA LEU A 153 -13.12 -12.05 -1.00
C LEU A 153 -11.95 -13.03 -1.22
N ASP A 154 -10.74 -12.68 -0.78
CA ASP A 154 -9.56 -13.56 -0.89
C ASP A 154 -9.77 -14.83 -0.06
N MET A 155 -10.22 -14.69 1.19
CA MET A 155 -10.56 -15.82 2.07
C MET A 155 -11.71 -16.67 1.53
N GLU A 156 -12.77 -16.06 0.98
CA GLU A 156 -13.88 -16.78 0.33
C GLU A 156 -13.43 -17.54 -0.91
N GLY A 157 -12.39 -17.05 -1.59
CA GLY A 157 -11.78 -17.66 -2.77
C GLY A 157 -10.80 -18.79 -2.47
N GLU A 158 -10.41 -19.00 -1.22
CA GLU A 158 -9.47 -20.07 -0.85
C GLU A 158 -10.04 -21.47 -1.18
N GLY A 159 -9.24 -22.27 -1.87
CA GLY A 159 -9.66 -23.61 -2.33
C GLY A 159 -10.65 -23.59 -3.50
N CYS A 160 -11.01 -22.42 -4.04
CA CYS A 160 -11.87 -22.27 -5.21
C CYS A 160 -11.03 -22.04 -6.48
N GLN A 161 -11.55 -22.50 -7.63
CA GLN A 161 -11.01 -22.10 -8.94
C GLN A 161 -11.66 -20.79 -9.35
N LEU A 162 -10.91 -19.68 -9.21
CA LEU A 162 -11.35 -18.37 -9.59
C LEU A 162 -11.12 -18.14 -11.10
N ASP A 163 -12.03 -17.43 -11.74
CA ASP A 163 -11.78 -16.88 -13.06
C ASP A 163 -10.91 -15.60 -12.99
N LEU A 164 -10.45 -15.10 -14.14
CA LEU A 164 -9.59 -13.92 -14.20
C LEU A 164 -10.28 -12.66 -13.64
N LYS A 165 -11.58 -12.51 -13.83
CA LYS A 165 -12.35 -11.35 -13.36
C LYS A 165 -12.51 -11.37 -11.84
N GLU A 166 -12.73 -12.53 -11.26
CA GLU A 166 -12.80 -12.72 -9.81
C GLU A 166 -11.44 -12.43 -9.18
N LEU A 167 -10.35 -12.99 -9.71
CA LEU A 167 -8.99 -12.68 -9.28
C LEU A 167 -8.69 -11.18 -9.37
N GLN A 168 -9.03 -10.53 -10.49
CA GLN A 168 -8.85 -9.09 -10.66
C GLN A 168 -9.64 -8.29 -9.63
N THR A 169 -10.84 -8.73 -9.27
CA THR A 169 -11.66 -8.08 -8.25
C THR A 169 -11.00 -8.16 -6.87
N ILE A 170 -10.50 -9.34 -6.48
CA ILE A 170 -9.75 -9.52 -5.23
C ILE A 170 -8.54 -8.60 -5.20
N HIS A 171 -7.69 -8.65 -6.22
CA HIS A 171 -6.46 -7.86 -6.30
C HIS A 171 -6.73 -6.34 -6.29
N ALA A 172 -7.75 -5.89 -7.03
CA ALA A 172 -8.14 -4.48 -7.06
C ALA A 172 -8.55 -3.95 -5.69
N HIS A 173 -9.19 -4.78 -4.86
CA HIS A 173 -9.66 -4.36 -3.54
C HIS A 173 -8.62 -4.63 -2.45
N LYS A 174 -8.14 -5.85 -2.28
CA LYS A 174 -7.19 -6.23 -1.22
C LYS A 174 -5.93 -5.38 -1.24
N THR A 175 -5.37 -5.14 -2.42
CA THR A 175 -4.09 -4.43 -2.59
C THR A 175 -4.23 -3.12 -3.37
N GLY A 176 -5.01 -3.15 -4.45
CA GLY A 176 -5.10 -2.06 -5.42
C GLY A 176 -5.65 -0.76 -4.82
N LYS A 177 -6.71 -0.81 -4.02
CA LYS A 177 -7.33 0.39 -3.41
C LYS A 177 -6.35 1.14 -2.51
N LEU A 178 -5.60 0.44 -1.67
CA LEU A 178 -4.63 1.06 -0.77
C LEU A 178 -3.38 1.56 -1.52
N LEU A 179 -3.02 0.95 -2.67
CA LEU A 179 -1.97 1.45 -3.58
C LEU A 179 -2.43 2.63 -4.44
N ALA A 180 -3.73 2.75 -4.74
CA ALA A 180 -4.29 3.90 -5.45
C ALA A 180 -4.43 5.13 -4.56
N PHE A 181 -4.60 4.96 -3.25
CA PHE A 181 -4.78 6.07 -2.32
C PHE A 181 -3.69 7.14 -2.39
N PRO A 182 -2.37 6.85 -2.48
CA PRO A 182 -1.32 7.86 -2.64
C PRO A 182 -1.58 8.86 -3.77
N PHE A 183 -2.04 8.38 -4.90
CA PHE A 183 -2.33 9.19 -6.09
C PHE A 183 -3.53 10.11 -5.87
N VAL A 184 -4.59 9.57 -5.30
CA VAL A 184 -5.80 10.33 -4.95
C VAL A 184 -5.48 11.37 -3.88
N ALA A 185 -4.75 10.99 -2.83
CA ALA A 185 -4.38 11.85 -1.73
C ALA A 185 -3.46 13.00 -2.19
N ALA A 186 -2.47 12.72 -3.04
CA ALA A 186 -1.61 13.75 -3.61
C ALA A 186 -2.42 14.78 -4.40
N GLY A 187 -3.37 14.33 -5.23
CA GLY A 187 -4.25 15.23 -5.97
C GLY A 187 -5.12 16.11 -5.07
N LEU A 188 -5.58 15.59 -3.93
CA LEU A 188 -6.32 16.35 -2.91
C LEU A 188 -5.42 17.38 -2.19
N LEU A 189 -4.19 16.99 -1.83
CA LEU A 189 -3.21 17.85 -1.17
C LEU A 189 -2.78 19.01 -2.07
N VAL A 190 -2.55 18.74 -3.35
CA VAL A 190 -2.16 19.72 -4.38
C VAL A 190 -3.37 20.50 -4.89
N GLN A 191 -4.58 20.06 -4.58
CA GLN A 191 -5.85 20.65 -5.02
C GLN A 191 -5.96 20.74 -6.55
N VAL A 192 -5.63 19.65 -7.26
CA VAL A 192 -5.77 19.59 -8.71
C VAL A 192 -7.24 19.61 -9.16
N ASP A 193 -7.47 19.95 -10.43
CA ASP A 193 -8.81 19.87 -11.01
C ASP A 193 -9.33 18.42 -11.12
N LYS A 194 -10.65 18.28 -11.34
CA LYS A 194 -11.32 16.97 -11.40
C LYS A 194 -10.77 16.06 -12.51
N GLY A 195 -10.33 16.62 -13.63
CA GLY A 195 -9.78 15.85 -14.74
C GLY A 195 -8.45 15.19 -14.38
N VAL A 196 -7.56 15.95 -13.73
CA VAL A 196 -6.30 15.41 -13.21
C VAL A 196 -6.53 14.45 -12.06
N GLN A 197 -7.48 14.75 -11.17
CA GLN A 197 -7.84 13.85 -10.08
C GLN A 197 -8.29 12.47 -10.60
N ALA A 198 -9.10 12.44 -11.66
CA ALA A 198 -9.54 11.20 -12.30
C ALA A 198 -8.36 10.41 -12.91
N LYS A 199 -7.42 11.10 -13.59
CA LYS A 199 -6.21 10.47 -14.13
C LYS A 199 -5.32 9.91 -13.03
N LEU A 200 -5.12 10.64 -11.93
CA LEU A 200 -4.33 10.16 -10.79
C LEU A 200 -4.95 8.89 -10.19
N ARG A 201 -6.27 8.85 -10.02
CA ARG A 201 -6.97 7.64 -9.57
C ARG A 201 -6.70 6.47 -10.51
N GLN A 202 -6.86 6.68 -11.82
CA GLN A 202 -6.61 5.65 -12.83
C GLN A 202 -5.16 5.16 -12.80
N ILE A 203 -4.17 6.05 -12.68
CA ILE A 203 -2.76 5.67 -12.53
C ILE A 203 -2.57 4.80 -11.29
N GLY A 204 -3.15 5.20 -10.16
CA GLY A 204 -3.06 4.43 -8.92
C GLY A 204 -3.67 3.02 -9.04
N GLU A 205 -4.80 2.87 -9.71
CA GLU A 205 -5.43 1.58 -9.99
C GLU A 205 -4.57 0.71 -10.91
N LEU A 206 -3.97 1.29 -11.96
CA LEU A 206 -3.03 0.58 -12.84
C LEU A 206 -1.77 0.12 -12.09
N ILE A 207 -1.19 0.96 -11.24
CA ILE A 207 -0.03 0.59 -10.41
C ILE A 207 -0.39 -0.51 -9.41
N GLY A 208 -1.59 -0.46 -8.82
CA GLY A 208 -2.09 -1.52 -7.95
C GLY A 208 -2.18 -2.87 -8.68
N LEU A 209 -2.73 -2.86 -9.89
CA LEU A 209 -2.80 -4.05 -10.76
C LEU A 209 -1.40 -4.55 -11.12
N ALA A 210 -0.51 -3.66 -11.59
CA ALA A 210 0.86 -4.03 -11.94
C ALA A 210 1.60 -4.69 -10.77
N PHE A 211 1.40 -4.17 -9.56
CA PHE A 211 2.03 -4.70 -8.35
C PHE A 211 1.63 -6.16 -8.09
N GLN A 212 0.33 -6.47 -8.25
CA GLN A 212 -0.18 -7.83 -8.05
C GLN A 212 0.26 -8.78 -9.17
N VAL A 213 0.14 -8.36 -10.43
CA VAL A 213 0.62 -9.19 -11.56
C VAL A 213 2.10 -9.50 -11.41
N ARG A 214 2.90 -8.51 -10.98
CA ARG A 214 4.32 -8.70 -10.72
C ARG A 214 4.58 -9.67 -9.56
N ASP A 215 3.83 -9.55 -8.47
CA ASP A 215 3.99 -10.44 -7.30
C ASP A 215 3.67 -11.89 -7.69
N ASP A 216 2.59 -12.12 -8.44
CA ASP A 216 2.20 -13.43 -8.98
C ASP A 216 3.28 -14.03 -9.91
N ILE A 217 3.89 -13.20 -10.79
CA ILE A 217 4.97 -13.65 -11.66
C ILE A 217 6.21 -14.03 -10.85
N LEU A 218 6.58 -13.19 -9.87
CA LEU A 218 7.75 -13.45 -9.02
C LEU A 218 7.58 -14.68 -8.15
N ASP A 219 6.37 -15.01 -7.68
CA ASP A 219 6.13 -16.20 -6.89
C ASP A 219 6.49 -17.49 -7.67
N VAL A 220 6.31 -17.50 -9.00
CA VAL A 220 6.62 -18.67 -9.85
C VAL A 220 8.01 -18.63 -10.48
N THR A 221 8.67 -17.46 -10.57
CA THR A 221 9.93 -17.29 -11.32
C THR A 221 11.14 -17.00 -10.45
N ALA A 222 10.95 -16.36 -9.29
CA ALA A 222 12.07 -15.89 -8.46
C ALA A 222 12.57 -16.94 -7.48
N SER A 223 13.87 -16.87 -7.16
CA SER A 223 14.50 -17.71 -6.15
C SER A 223 14.16 -17.26 -4.72
N PHE A 224 14.41 -18.12 -3.74
CA PHE A 224 14.28 -17.77 -2.31
C PHE A 224 15.13 -16.56 -1.93
N GLU A 225 16.34 -16.45 -2.52
CA GLU A 225 17.27 -15.34 -2.23
C GLU A 225 16.73 -14.00 -2.72
N GLU A 226 16.00 -14.00 -3.84
CA GLU A 226 15.40 -12.78 -4.42
C GLU A 226 14.10 -12.36 -3.73
N LEU A 227 13.25 -13.33 -3.33
CA LEU A 227 11.96 -13.07 -2.68
C LEU A 227 12.08 -12.75 -1.19
N GLY A 228 13.10 -13.31 -0.50
CA GLY A 228 13.20 -13.26 0.97
C GLY A 228 12.06 -14.00 1.69
N LYS A 229 11.24 -14.77 0.96
CA LYS A 229 10.17 -15.67 1.44
C LYS A 229 10.20 -16.97 0.64
N THR A 230 9.54 -18.02 1.12
CA THR A 230 9.44 -19.30 0.41
C THR A 230 8.73 -19.06 -0.93
N PRO A 231 9.36 -19.39 -2.09
CA PRO A 231 8.72 -19.32 -3.39
C PRO A 231 7.65 -20.38 -3.55
N GLN A 232 6.75 -20.22 -4.52
CA GLN A 232 5.69 -21.17 -4.85
C GLN A 232 4.68 -21.43 -3.71
N LYS A 233 4.54 -20.51 -2.76
CA LYS A 233 3.50 -20.61 -1.72
C LYS A 233 2.10 -20.67 -2.35
N ASP A 234 1.86 -19.90 -3.40
CA ASP A 234 0.58 -19.83 -4.10
C ASP A 234 0.29 -21.13 -4.88
N LEU A 235 1.31 -21.76 -5.44
CA LEU A 235 1.21 -23.08 -6.07
C LEU A 235 0.84 -24.18 -5.05
N VAL A 236 1.47 -24.18 -3.88
CA VAL A 236 1.18 -25.13 -2.79
C VAL A 236 -0.23 -24.92 -2.23
N ALA A 237 -0.66 -23.66 -2.14
CA ALA A 237 -2.00 -23.28 -1.68
C ALA A 237 -3.08 -23.43 -2.76
N ALA A 238 -2.74 -23.88 -3.98
CA ALA A 238 -3.63 -23.96 -5.15
C ALA A 238 -4.37 -22.64 -5.44
N LYS A 239 -3.71 -21.49 -5.16
CA LYS A 239 -4.27 -20.16 -5.44
C LYS A 239 -4.31 -19.89 -6.94
N SER A 240 -5.39 -19.27 -7.40
CA SER A 240 -5.47 -18.70 -8.75
C SER A 240 -4.53 -17.51 -8.87
N THR A 241 -3.66 -17.49 -9.88
CA THR A 241 -2.68 -16.43 -10.15
C THR A 241 -2.72 -16.04 -11.63
N TYR A 242 -2.20 -14.86 -11.99
CA TYR A 242 -2.10 -14.46 -13.40
C TYR A 242 -1.33 -15.48 -14.25
N PRO A 243 -0.14 -15.98 -13.85
CA PRO A 243 0.55 -17.03 -14.60
C PRO A 243 -0.25 -18.32 -14.73
N ALA A 244 -1.00 -18.73 -13.70
CA ALA A 244 -1.82 -19.94 -13.74
C ALA A 244 -3.01 -19.82 -14.72
N LEU A 245 -3.64 -18.64 -14.79
CA LEU A 245 -4.82 -18.39 -15.63
C LEU A 245 -4.48 -18.02 -17.07
N LEU A 246 -3.42 -17.26 -17.30
CA LEU A 246 -3.07 -16.71 -18.61
C LEU A 246 -1.83 -17.36 -19.24
N GLY A 247 -1.00 -18.03 -18.45
CA GLY A 247 0.36 -18.38 -18.78
C GLY A 247 1.35 -17.24 -18.52
N LEU A 248 2.62 -17.59 -18.28
CA LEU A 248 3.66 -16.67 -17.83
C LEU A 248 3.90 -15.50 -18.80
N GLU A 249 3.99 -15.78 -20.10
CA GLU A 249 4.27 -14.76 -21.13
C GLU A 249 3.14 -13.71 -21.20
N LYS A 250 1.87 -14.14 -21.19
CA LYS A 250 0.75 -13.20 -21.18
C LYS A 250 0.66 -12.41 -19.88
N ALA A 251 1.07 -12.99 -18.74
CA ALA A 251 1.15 -12.25 -17.47
C ALA A 251 2.22 -11.14 -17.56
N LYS A 252 3.40 -11.42 -18.15
CA LYS A 252 4.45 -10.42 -18.42
C LYS A 252 3.96 -9.32 -19.36
N GLU A 253 3.34 -9.70 -20.49
CA GLU A 253 2.74 -8.73 -21.43
C GLU A 253 1.69 -7.84 -20.73
N THR A 254 0.85 -8.41 -19.87
CA THR A 254 -0.15 -7.67 -19.11
C THR A 254 0.51 -6.65 -18.19
N LEU A 255 1.57 -7.05 -17.48
CA LEU A 255 2.35 -6.16 -16.61
C LEU A 255 2.88 -4.95 -17.39
N ASP A 256 3.53 -5.20 -18.54
CA ASP A 256 4.11 -4.14 -19.35
C ASP A 256 3.04 -3.19 -19.90
N GLN A 257 1.94 -3.72 -20.43
CA GLN A 257 0.83 -2.91 -20.95
C GLN A 257 0.24 -1.99 -19.88
N VAL A 258 0.05 -2.48 -18.65
CA VAL A 258 -0.51 -1.72 -17.56
C VAL A 258 0.46 -0.60 -17.11
N LEU A 259 1.75 -0.90 -17.05
CA LEU A 259 2.78 0.10 -16.72
C LEU A 259 2.91 1.18 -17.82
N ASP A 260 2.84 0.80 -19.09
CA ASP A 260 2.84 1.74 -20.22
C ASP A 260 1.62 2.68 -20.16
N GLN A 261 0.43 2.16 -19.85
CA GLN A 261 -0.78 2.98 -19.67
C GLN A 261 -0.61 3.98 -18.54
N ALA A 262 -0.08 3.56 -17.38
CA ALA A 262 0.18 4.44 -16.25
C ALA A 262 1.16 5.57 -16.62
N GLN A 263 2.26 5.25 -17.32
CA GLN A 263 3.23 6.23 -17.77
C GLN A 263 2.65 7.21 -18.80
N ASN A 264 1.81 6.74 -19.72
CA ASN A 264 1.17 7.61 -20.69
C ASN A 264 0.24 8.62 -20.02
N LEU A 265 -0.52 8.21 -19.01
CA LEU A 265 -1.34 9.13 -18.22
C LEU A 265 -0.49 10.17 -17.45
N LEU A 266 0.67 9.79 -16.90
CA LEU A 266 1.62 10.73 -16.29
C LEU A 266 2.14 11.75 -17.31
N LYS A 267 2.51 11.31 -18.53
CA LYS A 267 2.93 12.20 -19.62
C LYS A 267 1.82 13.16 -20.04
N GLU A 268 0.56 12.72 -20.02
CA GLU A 268 -0.59 13.60 -20.30
C GLU A 268 -0.79 14.66 -19.21
N ILE A 269 -0.57 14.33 -17.93
CA ILE A 269 -0.60 15.31 -16.84
C ILE A 269 0.50 16.34 -17.06
N ALA A 270 1.73 15.90 -17.37
CA ALA A 270 2.90 16.76 -17.56
C ALA A 270 2.77 17.72 -18.78
N LYS A 271 2.01 17.35 -19.83
CA LYS A 271 1.80 18.23 -21.00
C LYS A 271 1.06 19.53 -20.67
N ASN A 272 0.20 19.52 -19.68
CA ASN A 272 -0.76 20.59 -19.43
C ASN A 272 -0.46 21.39 -18.16
N ARG A 273 0.61 21.07 -17.43
CA ARG A 273 1.02 21.76 -16.20
C ARG A 273 2.46 21.45 -15.80
N PRO A 274 3.09 22.30 -14.96
CA PRO A 274 4.36 21.93 -14.33
C PRO A 274 4.20 20.65 -13.54
N PHE A 275 4.94 19.61 -13.95
CA PHE A 275 4.95 18.31 -13.32
C PHE A 275 6.29 17.62 -13.62
N SER A 276 7.06 17.32 -12.58
CA SER A 276 8.37 16.64 -12.69
C SER A 276 8.23 15.20 -12.23
N GLY A 277 7.86 14.31 -13.15
CA GLY A 277 7.55 12.90 -12.85
C GLY A 277 8.74 11.93 -12.89
N GLU A 278 9.99 12.39 -12.91
CA GLU A 278 11.16 11.51 -13.08
C GLU A 278 11.27 10.45 -11.99
N SER A 279 11.12 10.83 -10.72
CA SER A 279 11.16 9.88 -9.60
C SER A 279 10.03 8.85 -9.69
N LEU A 280 8.83 9.28 -10.05
CA LEU A 280 7.68 8.40 -10.24
C LEU A 280 7.88 7.44 -11.40
N THR A 281 8.43 7.93 -12.52
CA THR A 281 8.76 7.09 -13.68
C THR A 281 9.76 6.01 -13.27
N LYS A 282 10.79 6.34 -12.50
CA LYS A 282 11.74 5.36 -11.97
C LYS A 282 11.09 4.31 -11.07
N ILE A 283 10.17 4.73 -10.19
CA ILE A 283 9.42 3.79 -9.34
C ILE A 283 8.56 2.87 -10.20
N ILE A 284 7.85 3.40 -11.20
CA ILE A 284 7.03 2.60 -12.12
C ILE A 284 7.90 1.64 -12.94
N GLU A 285 9.03 2.10 -13.48
CA GLU A 285 9.97 1.25 -14.21
C GLU A 285 10.56 0.13 -13.34
N SER A 286 10.78 0.38 -12.05
CA SER A 286 11.27 -0.65 -11.13
C SER A 286 10.28 -1.80 -10.88
N LEU A 287 9.03 -1.65 -11.31
CA LEU A 287 8.04 -2.73 -11.28
C LEU A 287 8.15 -3.66 -12.49
N ARG A 288 8.84 -3.27 -13.57
CA ARG A 288 9.09 -4.15 -14.71
C ARG A 288 10.02 -5.30 -14.31
N LEU A 289 9.82 -6.41 -14.96
CA LEU A 289 10.69 -7.56 -14.88
C LEU A 289 11.55 -7.56 -16.15
N TYR A 290 12.83 -7.27 -16.00
CA TYR A 290 13.81 -7.40 -17.08
C TYR A 290 14.36 -8.83 -17.04
N ASP A 291 14.41 -9.48 -18.20
CA ASP A 291 15.02 -10.81 -18.39
C ASP A 291 16.53 -10.79 -18.09
#